data_ce98f58510ae8da603096ee291b54efe
#
_entry.id   ce98f58510ae8da603096ee291b54efe
#
_cell.length_a   1.000
_cell.length_b   1.000
_cell.length_c   1.000
_cell.angle_alpha   90.00
_cell.angle_beta   90.00
_cell.angle_gamma   90.00
#
_symmetry.space_group_name_H-M   'P 1'
#
loop_
_entity.id
_entity.type
_entity.pdbx_description
1 polymer ?
#
loop_
_entity_poly.entity_id
_entity_poly.type
_entity_poly.pdbx_seq_one_letter_code
_entity_poly.pdbx_strand_id
1 'polypeptide(L)'
;MKETVIGLMIPFLGTSLGAACVFFMKGELSVRVQRALTGFAAGVMVAASVWSLLIPAMDQSAELGRLAFLPAAAGFLSGVLFLLLLDRIIPHLHRLAGQAEGPRSKLARTTMMVLAVTLHNIPEGMAVGVVYAGFLSGAADISAGGALALALGIAIQNFPEGAIISMPLRAEGQSRRKSFVYGVLSGAVEPAAGILTVLFAGLLVPVMPYLLSFAAGAMMYVVVEELIPEMSQGEHSNVGVLSFSVGFTLMMILDVALG
;
A
#
# COMPACT_ATOMS: atom_id res chain seq x y z
N MET A 1 2.74 -20.68 10.24
CA MET A 1 3.54 -20.78 8.99
C MET A 1 2.71 -20.83 7.72
N LYS A 2 1.82 -21.84 7.52
CA LYS A 2 1.00 -21.91 6.29
C LYS A 2 0.09 -20.70 6.13
N GLU A 3 -0.60 -20.29 7.18
CA GLU A 3 -1.47 -19.10 7.21
C GLU A 3 -0.71 -17.83 6.93
N THR A 4 0.49 -17.68 7.50
CA THR A 4 1.36 -16.53 7.27
C THR A 4 1.76 -16.41 5.80
N VAL A 5 2.18 -17.53 5.18
CA VAL A 5 2.55 -17.52 3.74
C VAL A 5 1.33 -17.14 2.89
N ILE A 6 0.15 -17.68 3.20
CA ILE A 6 -1.08 -17.30 2.49
C ILE A 6 -1.36 -15.81 2.68
N GLY A 7 -1.30 -15.30 3.91
CA GLY A 7 -1.54 -13.90 4.21
C GLY A 7 -0.60 -12.95 3.47
N LEU A 8 0.70 -13.29 3.41
CA LEU A 8 1.69 -12.49 2.66
C LEU A 8 1.46 -12.50 1.14
N MET A 9 0.76 -13.51 0.61
CA MET A 9 0.43 -13.57 -0.82
C MET A 9 -0.88 -12.86 -1.18
N ILE A 10 -1.76 -12.60 -0.21
CA ILE A 10 -3.07 -11.99 -0.45
C ILE A 10 -2.97 -10.62 -1.13
N PRO A 11 -2.14 -9.65 -0.68
CA PRO A 11 -1.97 -8.36 -1.34
C PRO A 11 -1.55 -8.51 -2.81
N PHE A 12 -0.52 -9.29 -3.08
CA PHE A 12 -0.02 -9.60 -4.42
C PHE A 12 -1.10 -10.17 -5.36
N LEU A 13 -2.01 -11.00 -4.83
CA LEU A 13 -3.15 -11.49 -5.60
C LEU A 13 -4.09 -10.34 -5.98
N GLY A 14 -4.30 -9.36 -5.10
CA GLY A 14 -5.07 -8.14 -5.37
C GLY A 14 -4.49 -7.39 -6.57
N THR A 15 -3.20 -7.04 -6.53
CA THR A 15 -2.47 -6.36 -7.62
C THR A 15 -2.55 -7.18 -8.92
N SER A 16 -2.35 -8.50 -8.84
CA SER A 16 -2.38 -9.39 -10.00
C SER A 16 -3.76 -9.47 -10.65
N LEU A 17 -4.84 -9.54 -9.85
CA LEU A 17 -6.21 -9.52 -10.33
C LEU A 17 -6.58 -8.18 -10.97
N GLY A 18 -6.14 -7.07 -10.37
CA GLY A 18 -6.27 -5.74 -10.95
C GLY A 18 -5.57 -5.64 -12.29
N ALA A 19 -4.32 -6.08 -12.37
CA ALA A 19 -3.56 -6.11 -13.61
C ALA A 19 -4.25 -6.96 -14.70
N ALA A 20 -4.97 -8.03 -14.34
CA ALA A 20 -5.70 -8.88 -15.26
C ALA A 20 -6.89 -8.18 -15.94
N CYS A 21 -7.36 -7.03 -15.45
CA CYS A 21 -8.39 -6.23 -16.11
C CYS A 21 -8.05 -5.89 -17.56
N VAL A 22 -6.76 -5.80 -17.90
CA VAL A 22 -6.28 -5.54 -19.27
C VAL A 22 -6.73 -6.58 -20.29
N PHE A 23 -7.10 -7.78 -19.89
CA PHE A 23 -7.60 -8.82 -20.80
C PHE A 23 -9.06 -8.63 -21.17
N PHE A 24 -9.84 -8.03 -20.27
CA PHE A 24 -11.30 -7.91 -20.41
C PHE A 24 -11.74 -6.52 -20.83
N MET A 25 -11.05 -5.49 -20.41
CA MET A 25 -11.39 -4.11 -20.71
C MET A 25 -10.79 -3.64 -22.04
N LYS A 26 -11.53 -2.77 -22.74
CA LYS A 26 -11.09 -2.14 -24.00
C LYS A 26 -10.89 -0.65 -23.77
N GLY A 27 -9.71 -0.15 -24.07
CA GLY A 27 -9.38 1.28 -23.95
C GLY A 27 -8.93 1.71 -22.56
N GLU A 28 -8.86 3.02 -22.37
CA GLU A 28 -8.45 3.65 -21.11
C GLU A 28 -9.61 3.66 -20.10
N LEU A 29 -9.25 3.66 -18.82
CA LEU A 29 -10.21 3.91 -17.76
C LEU A 29 -10.75 5.35 -17.87
N SER A 30 -12.06 5.52 -17.78
CA SER A 30 -12.61 6.87 -17.72
C SER A 30 -12.10 7.60 -16.47
N VAL A 31 -11.94 8.92 -16.56
CA VAL A 31 -11.49 9.76 -15.44
C VAL A 31 -12.34 9.54 -14.18
N ARG A 32 -13.66 9.33 -14.33
CA ARG A 32 -14.55 9.06 -13.20
C ARG A 32 -14.23 7.74 -12.50
N VAL A 33 -14.04 6.66 -13.28
CA VAL A 33 -13.69 5.34 -12.75
C VAL A 33 -12.34 5.41 -12.05
N GLN A 34 -11.39 6.11 -12.64
CA GLN A 34 -10.06 6.30 -12.11
C GLN A 34 -10.10 7.00 -10.74
N ARG A 35 -10.79 8.17 -10.65
CA ARG A 35 -10.98 8.88 -9.39
C ARG A 35 -11.68 8.02 -8.33
N ALA A 36 -12.66 7.20 -8.74
CA ALA A 36 -13.34 6.29 -7.84
C ALA A 36 -12.40 5.22 -7.29
N LEU A 37 -11.59 4.60 -8.16
CA LEU A 37 -10.63 3.56 -7.76
C LEU A 37 -9.53 4.13 -6.86
N THR A 38 -8.95 5.27 -7.24
CA THR A 38 -7.89 5.93 -6.44
C THR A 38 -8.43 6.43 -5.10
N GLY A 39 -9.62 7.06 -5.09
CA GLY A 39 -10.23 7.49 -3.83
C GLY A 39 -10.57 6.32 -2.91
N PHE A 40 -11.09 5.22 -3.46
CA PHE A 40 -11.39 4.01 -2.69
C PHE A 40 -10.12 3.42 -2.07
N ALA A 41 -9.04 3.26 -2.85
CA ALA A 41 -7.75 2.79 -2.37
C ALA A 41 -7.20 3.69 -1.25
N ALA A 42 -7.19 5.01 -1.44
CA ALA A 42 -6.77 5.98 -0.43
C ALA A 42 -7.55 5.83 0.89
N GLY A 43 -8.87 5.64 0.79
CA GLY A 43 -9.72 5.43 1.97
C GLY A 43 -9.36 4.16 2.75
N VAL A 44 -9.15 3.04 2.04
CA VAL A 44 -8.71 1.78 2.65
C VAL A 44 -7.35 1.95 3.33
N MET A 45 -6.37 2.57 2.64
CA MET A 45 -5.02 2.80 3.18
C MET A 45 -5.03 3.66 4.45
N VAL A 46 -5.83 4.75 4.49
CA VAL A 46 -5.94 5.60 5.68
C VAL A 46 -6.51 4.82 6.85
N ALA A 47 -7.58 4.06 6.64
CA ALA A 47 -8.19 3.25 7.70
C ALA A 47 -7.21 2.17 8.20
N ALA A 48 -6.56 1.42 7.31
CA ALA A 48 -5.54 0.42 7.66
C ALA A 48 -4.38 1.03 8.46
N SER A 49 -3.89 2.21 8.03
CA SER A 49 -2.82 2.91 8.75
C SER A 49 -3.21 3.26 10.18
N VAL A 50 -4.48 3.59 10.44
CA VAL A 50 -4.96 3.96 11.77
C VAL A 50 -5.24 2.71 12.62
N TRP A 51 -6.15 1.84 12.16
CA TRP A 51 -6.66 0.72 12.96
C TRP A 51 -5.68 -0.45 13.06
N SER A 52 -5.11 -0.87 11.93
CA SER A 52 -4.24 -2.05 11.91
C SER A 52 -2.78 -1.76 12.30
N LEU A 53 -2.34 -0.49 12.29
CA LEU A 53 -0.93 -0.15 12.50
C LEU A 53 -0.71 0.84 13.64
N LEU A 54 -1.30 2.06 13.61
CA LEU A 54 -1.01 3.09 14.62
C LEU A 54 -1.64 2.77 15.98
N ILE A 55 -2.88 2.31 16.03
CA ILE A 55 -3.54 1.93 17.28
C ILE A 55 -2.77 0.79 17.95
N PRO A 56 -2.49 -0.36 17.30
CA PRO A 56 -1.69 -1.43 17.89
C PRO A 56 -0.28 -0.98 18.32
N ALA A 57 0.35 -0.05 17.59
CA ALA A 57 1.65 0.49 17.99
C ALA A 57 1.59 1.27 19.32
N MET A 58 0.53 2.06 19.51
CA MET A 58 0.32 2.79 20.77
C MET A 58 -0.06 1.85 21.91
N ASP A 59 -0.89 0.84 21.66
CA ASP A 59 -1.32 -0.15 22.65
C ASP A 59 -0.13 -0.98 23.16
N GLN A 60 0.77 -1.39 22.26
CA GLN A 60 2.03 -2.06 22.61
C GLN A 60 3.00 -1.17 23.41
N SER A 61 2.80 0.14 23.36
CA SER A 61 3.60 1.13 24.10
C SER A 61 2.91 1.63 25.37
N ALA A 62 1.79 1.01 25.81
CA ALA A 62 0.96 1.47 26.92
C ALA A 62 1.71 1.59 28.25
N GLU A 63 2.77 0.80 28.47
CA GLU A 63 3.64 0.89 29.64
C GLU A 63 4.31 2.26 29.81
N LEU A 64 4.46 3.02 28.72
CA LEU A 64 5.00 4.39 28.74
C LEU A 64 3.96 5.42 29.23
N GLY A 65 2.75 5.02 29.55
CA GLY A 65 1.68 5.87 30.05
C GLY A 65 1.39 7.03 29.07
N ARG A 66 1.54 8.28 29.51
CA ARG A 66 1.29 9.47 28.66
C ARG A 66 2.27 9.62 27.50
N LEU A 67 3.37 8.88 27.48
CA LEU A 67 4.38 8.92 26.43
C LEU A 67 4.22 7.76 25.41
N ALA A 68 3.16 6.99 25.50
CA ALA A 68 2.88 5.87 24.58
C ALA A 68 2.84 6.29 23.09
N PHE A 69 2.56 7.56 22.83
CA PHE A 69 2.59 8.10 21.47
C PHE A 69 4.00 8.27 20.88
N LEU A 70 5.07 8.31 21.71
CA LEU A 70 6.43 8.60 21.23
C LEU A 70 6.96 7.56 20.22
N PRO A 71 6.89 6.24 20.48
CA PRO A 71 7.28 5.24 19.49
C PRO A 71 6.47 5.36 18.20
N ALA A 72 5.15 5.58 18.33
CA ALA A 72 4.26 5.75 17.19
C ALA A 72 4.60 7.00 16.36
N ALA A 73 4.82 8.14 17.00
CA ALA A 73 5.19 9.37 16.32
C ALA A 73 6.56 9.27 15.63
N ALA A 74 7.57 8.70 16.32
CA ALA A 74 8.90 8.53 15.77
C ALA A 74 8.92 7.56 14.57
N GLY A 75 8.23 6.42 14.70
CA GLY A 75 8.08 5.46 13.63
C GLY A 75 7.37 6.06 12.41
N PHE A 76 6.23 6.73 12.64
CA PHE A 76 5.45 7.36 11.59
C PHE A 76 6.27 8.38 10.79
N LEU A 77 6.92 9.33 11.48
CA LEU A 77 7.76 10.33 10.81
C LEU A 77 8.94 9.70 10.07
N SER A 78 9.55 8.64 10.63
CA SER A 78 10.64 7.94 9.95
C SER A 78 10.15 7.21 8.68
N GLY A 79 8.93 6.67 8.66
CA GLY A 79 8.30 6.09 7.48
C GLY A 79 8.04 7.12 6.38
N VAL A 80 7.49 8.28 6.74
CA VAL A 80 7.33 9.42 5.83
C VAL A 80 8.67 9.85 5.22
N LEU A 81 9.69 10.04 6.07
CA LEU A 81 11.03 10.46 5.61
C LEU A 81 11.72 9.41 4.75
N PHE A 82 11.47 8.13 5.03
CA PHE A 82 12.00 7.03 4.22
C PHE A 82 11.45 7.06 2.79
N LEU A 83 10.13 7.21 2.62
CA LEU A 83 9.53 7.32 1.29
C LEU A 83 10.01 8.59 0.58
N LEU A 84 10.01 9.73 1.25
CA LEU A 84 10.56 10.96 0.70
C LEU A 84 12.01 10.81 0.23
N LEU A 85 12.81 10.01 0.95
CA LEU A 85 14.18 9.71 0.53
C LEU A 85 14.21 8.82 -0.71
N LEU A 86 13.37 7.77 -0.75
CA LEU A 86 13.27 6.88 -1.92
C LEU A 86 12.87 7.66 -3.17
N ASP A 87 11.91 8.56 -3.07
CA ASP A 87 11.46 9.42 -4.19
C ASP A 87 12.58 10.30 -4.73
N ARG A 88 13.49 10.74 -3.85
CA ARG A 88 14.64 11.55 -4.27
C ARG A 88 15.79 10.77 -4.90
N ILE A 89 15.96 9.49 -4.55
CA ILE A 89 17.11 8.67 -5.00
C ILE A 89 16.77 7.69 -6.10
N ILE A 90 15.50 7.38 -6.33
CA ILE A 90 15.06 6.43 -7.35
C ILE A 90 14.37 7.20 -8.48
N PRO A 91 14.84 7.06 -9.75
CA PRO A 91 14.17 7.68 -10.88
C PRO A 91 12.83 7.00 -11.12
N HIS A 92 11.73 7.72 -10.92
CA HIS A 92 10.37 7.23 -11.11
C HIS A 92 9.48 8.31 -11.73
N LEU A 93 8.29 7.96 -12.16
CA LEU A 93 7.34 8.86 -12.79
C LEU A 93 5.95 8.56 -12.27
N HIS A 94 5.37 9.47 -11.54
CA HIS A 94 3.97 9.44 -11.22
C HIS A 94 3.14 9.64 -12.49
N ARG A 95 2.03 8.96 -12.58
CA ARG A 95 1.22 8.89 -13.79
C ARG A 95 0.82 10.27 -14.32
N LEU A 96 0.53 11.19 -13.44
CA LEU A 96 0.04 12.54 -13.76
C LEU A 96 1.16 13.59 -13.77
N ALA A 97 2.35 13.24 -13.31
CA ALA A 97 3.48 14.14 -13.35
C ALA A 97 3.95 14.34 -14.81
N GLY A 98 4.08 15.59 -15.20
CA GLY A 98 4.64 15.94 -16.52
C GLY A 98 6.14 15.68 -16.63
N GLN A 99 6.83 15.52 -15.49
CA GLN A 99 8.26 15.32 -15.37
C GLN A 99 8.56 14.16 -14.43
N ALA A 100 9.63 13.40 -14.74
CA ALA A 100 10.10 12.34 -13.87
C ALA A 100 10.75 12.93 -12.62
N GLU A 101 10.57 12.25 -11.49
CA GLU A 101 11.18 12.57 -10.22
C GLU A 101 12.45 11.75 -9.98
N GLY A 102 13.25 12.15 -8.99
CA GLY A 102 14.53 11.54 -8.70
C GLY A 102 15.65 11.93 -9.69
N PRO A 103 16.76 11.17 -9.74
CA PRO A 103 17.89 11.45 -10.60
C PRO A 103 17.53 11.33 -12.08
N ARG A 104 18.17 12.13 -12.93
CA ARG A 104 18.00 12.03 -14.39
C ARG A 104 18.33 10.61 -14.86
N SER A 105 17.39 9.97 -15.55
CA SER A 105 17.51 8.59 -16.00
C SER A 105 17.18 8.47 -17.51
N LYS A 106 17.79 7.47 -18.16
CA LYS A 106 17.47 7.07 -19.53
C LYS A 106 16.42 5.95 -19.57
N LEU A 107 15.81 5.61 -18.43
CA LEU A 107 14.76 4.60 -18.37
C LEU A 107 13.56 5.01 -19.21
N ALA A 108 12.92 4.04 -19.85
CA ALA A 108 11.67 4.28 -20.55
C ALA A 108 10.59 4.78 -19.59
N ARG A 109 9.70 5.65 -20.07
CA ARG A 109 8.57 6.18 -19.28
C ARG A 109 7.79 5.07 -18.58
N THR A 110 7.47 4.00 -19.32
CA THR A 110 6.81 2.79 -18.81
C THR A 110 7.53 2.19 -17.58
N THR A 111 8.86 2.07 -17.64
CA THR A 111 9.66 1.52 -16.54
C THR A 111 9.59 2.41 -15.31
N MET A 112 9.67 3.73 -15.49
CA MET A 112 9.58 4.68 -14.38
C MET A 112 8.20 4.68 -13.72
N MET A 113 7.12 4.51 -14.48
CA MET A 113 5.77 4.37 -13.93
C MET A 113 5.61 3.07 -13.11
N VAL A 114 6.17 1.96 -13.60
CA VAL A 114 6.16 0.69 -12.85
C VAL A 114 6.99 0.80 -11.57
N LEU A 115 8.13 1.51 -11.63
CA LEU A 115 8.97 1.74 -10.44
C LEU A 115 8.24 2.58 -9.38
N ALA A 116 7.50 3.62 -9.76
CA ALA A 116 6.71 4.42 -8.82
C ALA A 116 5.82 3.51 -7.96
N VAL A 117 4.95 2.71 -8.58
CA VAL A 117 4.05 1.82 -7.83
C VAL A 117 4.81 0.71 -7.10
N THR A 118 5.91 0.20 -7.66
CA THR A 118 6.75 -0.79 -6.95
C THR A 118 7.30 -0.22 -5.64
N LEU A 119 7.69 1.06 -5.61
CA LEU A 119 8.15 1.74 -4.40
C LEU A 119 7.06 1.83 -3.33
N HIS A 120 5.82 2.09 -3.75
CA HIS A 120 4.66 2.17 -2.86
C HIS A 120 4.27 0.81 -2.28
N ASN A 121 4.43 -0.26 -3.04
CA ASN A 121 4.11 -1.62 -2.61
C ASN A 121 5.12 -2.21 -1.60
N ILE A 122 6.33 -1.63 -1.46
CA ILE A 122 7.30 -2.04 -0.43
C ILE A 122 6.74 -1.85 0.99
N PRO A 123 6.29 -0.66 1.39
CA PRO A 123 5.66 -0.43 2.70
C PRO A 123 4.46 -1.31 2.97
N GLU A 124 3.65 -1.61 1.95
CA GLU A 124 2.47 -2.46 2.07
C GLU A 124 2.86 -3.91 2.41
N GLY A 125 3.81 -4.46 1.67
CA GLY A 125 4.37 -5.77 1.99
C GLY A 125 5.02 -5.81 3.38
N MET A 126 5.75 -4.75 3.76
CA MET A 126 6.33 -4.63 5.10
C MET A 126 5.23 -4.56 6.17
N ALA A 127 4.15 -3.80 5.97
CA ALA A 127 3.04 -3.70 6.92
C ALA A 127 2.44 -5.08 7.23
N VAL A 128 2.09 -5.85 6.19
CA VAL A 128 1.59 -7.22 6.35
C VAL A 128 2.64 -8.10 7.04
N GLY A 129 3.90 -7.97 6.64
CA GLY A 129 5.01 -8.72 7.24
C GLY A 129 5.18 -8.44 8.74
N VAL A 130 5.12 -7.17 9.16
CA VAL A 130 5.25 -6.76 10.57
C VAL A 130 4.09 -7.31 11.40
N VAL A 131 2.84 -7.19 10.90
CA VAL A 131 1.67 -7.70 11.61
C VAL A 131 1.70 -9.23 11.73
N TYR A 132 2.07 -9.96 10.67
CA TYR A 132 2.25 -11.42 10.77
C TYR A 132 3.44 -11.83 11.63
N ALA A 133 4.52 -11.04 11.68
CA ALA A 133 5.63 -11.26 12.60
C ALA A 133 5.19 -11.10 14.07
N GLY A 134 4.39 -10.07 14.36
CA GLY A 134 3.78 -9.85 15.67
C GLY A 134 2.87 -11.01 16.08
N PHE A 135 1.98 -11.45 15.20
CA PHE A 135 1.12 -12.61 15.41
C PHE A 135 1.92 -13.88 15.72
N LEU A 136 2.95 -14.19 14.93
CA LEU A 136 3.77 -15.40 15.11
C LEU A 136 4.59 -15.39 16.40
N SER A 137 5.02 -14.23 16.85
CA SER A 137 5.81 -14.10 18.08
C SER A 137 4.97 -14.16 19.35
N GLY A 138 3.65 -14.13 19.24
CA GLY A 138 2.74 -13.97 20.37
C GLY A 138 2.96 -12.64 21.12
N ALA A 139 3.67 -11.71 20.52
CA ALA A 139 3.88 -10.38 21.04
C ALA A 139 2.62 -9.56 20.79
N ALA A 140 1.99 -9.17 21.88
CA ALA A 140 0.86 -8.24 21.97
C ALA A 140 -0.31 -8.47 21.00
N ASP A 141 -1.47 -8.47 21.50
CA ASP A 141 -2.83 -8.22 20.96
C ASP A 141 -3.10 -8.27 19.43
N ILE A 142 -2.15 -8.80 18.62
CA ILE A 142 -2.35 -9.01 17.18
C ILE A 142 -2.97 -10.37 16.97
N SER A 143 -4.27 -10.38 16.66
CA SER A 143 -5.00 -11.62 16.36
C SER A 143 -4.71 -12.13 14.94
N ALA A 144 -4.96 -13.41 14.69
CA ALA A 144 -4.92 -13.95 13.33
C ALA A 144 -5.97 -13.26 12.42
N GLY A 145 -7.11 -12.87 13.00
CA GLY A 145 -8.17 -12.14 12.31
C GLY A 145 -7.73 -10.75 11.90
N GLY A 146 -7.09 -9.99 12.80
CA GLY A 146 -6.54 -8.66 12.49
C GLY A 146 -5.45 -8.70 11.42
N ALA A 147 -4.55 -9.70 11.49
CA ALA A 147 -3.55 -9.90 10.44
C ALA A 147 -4.19 -10.20 9.07
N LEU A 148 -5.25 -11.00 9.06
CA LEU A 148 -6.02 -11.30 7.84
C LEU A 148 -6.78 -10.07 7.35
N ALA A 149 -7.40 -9.29 8.25
CA ALA A 149 -8.12 -8.06 7.91
C ALA A 149 -7.22 -7.07 7.18
N LEU A 150 -6.00 -6.83 7.71
CA LEU A 150 -5.01 -5.98 7.05
C LEU A 150 -4.63 -6.53 5.67
N ALA A 151 -4.31 -7.82 5.57
CA ALA A 151 -3.93 -8.43 4.30
C ALA A 151 -5.04 -8.34 3.24
N LEU A 152 -6.31 -8.56 3.63
CA LEU A 152 -7.47 -8.41 2.76
C LEU A 152 -7.70 -6.93 2.38
N GLY A 153 -7.58 -6.02 3.32
CA GLY A 153 -7.70 -4.58 3.06
C GLY A 153 -6.69 -4.12 2.02
N ILE A 154 -5.41 -4.50 2.19
CA ILE A 154 -4.36 -4.19 1.23
C ILE A 154 -4.63 -4.86 -0.12
N ALA A 155 -5.10 -6.11 -0.16
CA ALA A 155 -5.46 -6.75 -1.44
C ALA A 155 -6.59 -6.03 -2.17
N ILE A 156 -7.59 -5.54 -1.44
CA ILE A 156 -8.73 -4.81 -1.99
C ILE A 156 -8.30 -3.48 -2.60
N GLN A 157 -7.39 -2.74 -1.96
CA GLN A 157 -6.85 -1.49 -2.51
C GLN A 157 -5.89 -1.74 -3.68
N ASN A 158 -5.11 -2.81 -3.64
CA ASN A 158 -4.14 -3.18 -4.68
C ASN A 158 -4.81 -3.61 -5.99
N PHE A 159 -6.08 -4.05 -5.94
CA PHE A 159 -6.83 -4.32 -7.16
C PHE A 159 -6.98 -3.07 -8.05
N PRO A 160 -7.44 -1.91 -7.56
CA PRO A 160 -7.34 -0.65 -8.29
C PRO A 160 -5.94 -0.35 -8.82
N GLU A 161 -4.91 -0.52 -8.02
CA GLU A 161 -3.53 -0.19 -8.39
C GLU A 161 -3.01 -1.03 -9.56
N GLY A 162 -3.22 -2.34 -9.51
CA GLY A 162 -2.88 -3.22 -10.63
C GLY A 162 -3.58 -2.84 -11.94
N ALA A 163 -4.84 -2.42 -11.87
CA ALA A 163 -5.59 -1.93 -13.02
C ALA A 163 -5.05 -0.59 -13.54
N ILE A 164 -4.74 0.34 -12.63
CA ILE A 164 -4.20 1.68 -12.93
C ILE A 164 -2.82 1.59 -13.61
N ILE A 165 -2.02 0.55 -13.35
CA ILE A 165 -0.76 0.32 -14.06
C ILE A 165 -0.99 -0.34 -15.41
N SER A 166 -1.69 -1.47 -15.43
CA SER A 166 -1.77 -2.32 -16.63
C SER A 166 -2.57 -1.68 -17.78
N MET A 167 -3.62 -0.92 -17.45
CA MET A 167 -4.50 -0.33 -18.46
C MET A 167 -3.83 0.81 -19.25
N PRO A 168 -3.15 1.80 -18.65
CA PRO A 168 -2.41 2.81 -19.41
C PRO A 168 -1.30 2.23 -20.24
N LEU A 169 -0.54 1.25 -19.74
CA LEU A 169 0.51 0.59 -20.52
C LEU A 169 -0.06 -0.05 -21.80
N ARG A 170 -1.28 -0.59 -21.71
CA ARG A 170 -1.99 -1.09 -22.88
C ARG A 170 -2.40 0.02 -23.82
N ALA A 171 -2.88 1.15 -23.33
CA ALA A 171 -3.26 2.31 -24.12
C ALA A 171 -2.05 2.93 -24.85
N GLU A 172 -0.87 2.93 -24.24
CA GLU A 172 0.40 3.35 -24.84
C GLU A 172 0.94 2.37 -25.92
N GLY A 173 0.17 1.32 -26.27
CA GLY A 173 0.51 0.39 -27.36
C GLY A 173 1.23 -0.89 -26.91
N GLN A 174 1.46 -1.10 -25.62
CA GLN A 174 2.00 -2.38 -25.15
C GLN A 174 1.02 -3.54 -25.39
N SER A 175 1.52 -4.75 -25.58
CA SER A 175 0.65 -5.92 -25.70
C SER A 175 -0.03 -6.23 -24.36
N ARG A 176 -1.26 -6.82 -24.37
CA ARG A 176 -1.99 -7.20 -23.16
C ARG A 176 -1.13 -8.04 -22.20
N ARG A 177 -0.36 -9.00 -22.73
CA ARG A 177 0.53 -9.84 -21.92
C ARG A 177 1.63 -9.04 -21.25
N LYS A 178 2.28 -8.11 -21.96
CA LYS A 178 3.31 -7.26 -21.35
C LYS A 178 2.73 -6.34 -20.29
N SER A 179 1.60 -5.68 -20.58
CA SER A 179 0.93 -4.81 -19.62
C SER A 179 0.52 -5.57 -18.34
N PHE A 180 -0.01 -6.79 -18.49
CA PHE A 180 -0.31 -7.68 -17.37
C PHE A 180 0.96 -8.02 -16.55
N VAL A 181 2.02 -8.48 -17.24
CA VAL A 181 3.27 -8.86 -16.55
C VAL A 181 3.88 -7.68 -15.80
N TYR A 182 3.87 -6.48 -16.36
CA TYR A 182 4.36 -5.29 -15.66
C TYR A 182 3.53 -4.97 -14.41
N GLY A 183 2.20 -5.06 -14.50
CA GLY A 183 1.32 -4.90 -13.34
C GLY A 183 1.55 -5.98 -12.27
N VAL A 184 1.75 -7.24 -12.65
CA VAL A 184 2.09 -8.31 -11.70
C VAL A 184 3.46 -8.09 -11.06
N LEU A 185 4.46 -7.67 -11.85
CA LEU A 185 5.82 -7.45 -11.35
C LEU A 185 5.87 -6.27 -10.35
N SER A 186 5.05 -5.23 -10.52
CA SER A 186 4.99 -4.13 -9.53
C SER A 186 4.52 -4.61 -8.16
N GLY A 187 3.61 -5.60 -8.10
CA GLY A 187 3.15 -6.20 -6.84
C GLY A 187 4.07 -7.29 -6.28
N ALA A 188 5.01 -7.84 -7.07
CA ALA A 188 5.87 -8.93 -6.61
C ALA A 188 6.81 -8.54 -5.45
N VAL A 189 7.02 -7.25 -5.23
CA VAL A 189 7.78 -6.73 -4.10
C VAL A 189 7.04 -6.89 -2.77
N GLU A 190 5.71 -6.95 -2.77
CA GLU A 190 4.89 -7.09 -1.55
C GLU A 190 5.19 -8.38 -0.79
N PRO A 191 5.05 -9.60 -1.39
CA PRO A 191 5.41 -10.82 -0.70
C PRO A 191 6.91 -10.89 -0.39
N ALA A 192 7.77 -10.32 -1.21
CA ALA A 192 9.22 -10.28 -0.95
C ALA A 192 9.53 -9.46 0.31
N ALA A 193 8.99 -8.24 0.42
CA ALA A 193 9.15 -7.37 1.58
C ALA A 193 8.53 -8.02 2.84
N GLY A 194 7.33 -8.60 2.72
CA GLY A 194 6.66 -9.28 3.83
C GLY A 194 7.44 -10.50 4.33
N ILE A 195 7.94 -11.36 3.43
CA ILE A 195 8.77 -12.52 3.79
C ILE A 195 10.06 -12.06 4.49
N LEU A 196 10.75 -11.06 3.96
CA LEU A 196 11.96 -10.51 4.59
C LEU A 196 11.64 -10.01 6.01
N THR A 197 10.55 -9.27 6.19
CA THR A 197 10.11 -8.78 7.49
C THR A 197 9.86 -9.93 8.46
N VAL A 198 9.15 -10.98 8.05
CA VAL A 198 8.90 -12.17 8.90
C VAL A 198 10.19 -12.93 9.22
N LEU A 199 11.12 -13.06 8.26
CA LEU A 199 12.42 -13.73 8.50
C LEU A 199 13.27 -12.99 9.55
N PHE A 200 13.16 -11.68 9.63
CA PHE A 200 13.85 -10.87 10.62
C PHE A 200 13.03 -10.60 11.88
N ALA A 201 11.88 -11.27 12.06
CA ALA A 201 10.96 -11.04 13.18
C ALA A 201 11.66 -11.04 14.55
N GLY A 202 12.60 -11.97 14.79
CA GLY A 202 13.34 -12.04 16.06
C GLY A 202 14.13 -10.77 16.41
N LEU A 203 14.56 -10.01 15.41
CA LEU A 203 15.22 -8.71 15.59
C LEU A 203 14.21 -7.56 15.65
N LEU A 204 13.05 -7.73 15.03
CA LEU A 204 12.05 -6.68 14.82
C LEU A 204 11.03 -6.60 15.96
N VAL A 205 10.71 -7.72 16.64
CA VAL A 205 9.74 -7.77 17.73
C VAL A 205 10.01 -6.73 18.85
N PRO A 206 11.26 -6.52 19.33
CA PRO A 206 11.53 -5.53 20.36
C PRO A 206 11.24 -4.07 19.96
N VAL A 207 11.19 -3.80 18.65
CA VAL A 207 10.95 -2.47 18.09
C VAL A 207 9.63 -2.41 17.31
N MET A 208 8.73 -3.37 17.56
CA MET A 208 7.45 -3.51 16.83
C MET A 208 6.63 -2.22 16.76
N PRO A 209 6.43 -1.45 17.86
CA PRO A 209 5.67 -0.20 17.80
C PRO A 209 6.21 0.81 16.78
N TYR A 210 7.54 0.89 16.67
CA TYR A 210 8.19 1.76 15.67
C TYR A 210 7.97 1.25 14.25
N LEU A 211 7.98 -0.06 14.04
CA LEU A 211 7.83 -0.66 12.70
C LEU A 211 6.40 -0.61 12.19
N LEU A 212 5.42 -0.87 13.05
CA LEU A 212 4.00 -0.69 12.72
C LEU A 212 3.74 0.77 12.30
N SER A 213 4.23 1.71 13.10
CA SER A 213 4.05 3.13 12.81
C SER A 213 4.86 3.60 11.61
N PHE A 214 6.04 3.02 11.37
CA PHE A 214 6.83 3.26 10.16
C PHE A 214 6.06 2.88 8.91
N ALA A 215 5.47 1.68 8.89
CA ALA A 215 4.64 1.24 7.77
C ALA A 215 3.43 2.17 7.56
N ALA A 216 2.76 2.57 8.65
CA ALA A 216 1.66 3.54 8.59
C ALA A 216 2.10 4.89 8.02
N GLY A 217 3.26 5.41 8.43
CA GLY A 217 3.81 6.67 7.93
C GLY A 217 4.17 6.61 6.45
N ALA A 218 4.78 5.51 6.02
CA ALA A 218 5.11 5.28 4.61
C ALA A 218 3.84 5.17 3.74
N MET A 219 2.82 4.42 4.19
CA MET A 219 1.53 4.35 3.49
C MET A 219 0.83 5.71 3.44
N MET A 220 0.86 6.47 4.53
CA MET A 220 0.26 7.81 4.58
C MET A 220 0.97 8.80 3.65
N TYR A 221 2.29 8.68 3.47
CA TYR A 221 3.03 9.46 2.48
C TYR A 221 2.46 9.24 1.07
N VAL A 222 2.29 7.98 0.66
CA VAL A 222 1.70 7.63 -0.65
C VAL A 222 0.29 8.20 -0.81
N VAL A 223 -0.54 8.09 0.23
CA VAL A 223 -1.91 8.63 0.20
C VAL A 223 -1.92 10.14 -0.06
N VAL A 224 -1.07 10.88 0.63
CA VAL A 224 -1.05 12.35 0.55
C VAL A 224 -0.35 12.85 -0.70
N GLU A 225 0.75 12.22 -1.08
CA GLU A 225 1.57 12.64 -2.23
C GLU A 225 0.94 12.26 -3.56
N GLU A 226 0.32 11.09 -3.66
CA GLU A 226 -0.16 10.57 -4.93
C GLU A 226 -1.69 10.39 -4.98
N LEU A 227 -2.28 9.62 -4.06
CA LEU A 227 -3.67 9.19 -4.21
C LEU A 227 -4.67 10.34 -4.04
N ILE A 228 -4.48 11.23 -3.05
CA ILE A 228 -5.36 12.38 -2.84
C ILE A 228 -5.29 13.37 -4.00
N PRO A 229 -4.11 13.79 -4.51
CA PRO A 229 -4.01 14.60 -5.72
C PRO A 229 -4.67 13.93 -6.94
N GLU A 230 -4.45 12.64 -7.15
CA GLU A 230 -5.00 11.91 -8.31
C GLU A 230 -6.54 11.82 -8.25
N MET A 231 -7.12 11.48 -7.10
CA MET A 231 -8.58 11.40 -6.97
C MET A 231 -9.29 12.75 -7.11
N SER A 232 -8.56 13.86 -6.88
CA SER A 232 -9.09 15.23 -6.90
C SER A 232 -8.83 15.97 -8.21
N GLN A 233 -8.10 15.37 -9.16
CA GLN A 233 -7.64 16.04 -10.37
C GLN A 233 -8.78 16.38 -11.34
N GLY A 234 -8.63 17.53 -12.05
CA GLY A 234 -9.55 17.99 -13.10
C GLY A 234 -10.76 18.74 -12.55
N GLU A 235 -11.91 18.67 -13.24
CA GLU A 235 -13.14 19.35 -12.81
C GLU A 235 -13.64 18.85 -11.46
N HIS A 236 -14.21 19.74 -10.65
CA HIS A 236 -14.76 19.39 -9.34
C HIS A 236 -15.75 18.21 -9.42
N SER A 237 -15.54 17.20 -8.59
CA SER A 237 -16.39 16.00 -8.53
C SER A 237 -16.34 15.38 -7.15
N ASN A 238 -17.49 14.96 -6.64
CA ASN A 238 -17.59 14.27 -5.35
C ASN A 238 -17.24 12.76 -5.44
N VAL A 239 -16.96 12.23 -6.64
CA VAL A 239 -16.70 10.79 -6.83
C VAL A 239 -15.52 10.30 -6.00
N GLY A 240 -14.40 11.03 -6.04
CA GLY A 240 -13.21 10.67 -5.24
C GLY A 240 -13.51 10.62 -3.74
N VAL A 241 -14.15 11.67 -3.21
CA VAL A 241 -14.49 11.78 -1.78
C VAL A 241 -15.47 10.69 -1.35
N LEU A 242 -16.53 10.43 -2.13
CA LEU A 242 -17.50 9.37 -1.82
C LEU A 242 -16.85 7.99 -1.85
N SER A 243 -16.01 7.72 -2.85
CA SER A 243 -15.28 6.44 -2.94
C SER A 243 -14.27 6.28 -1.81
N PHE A 244 -13.56 7.35 -1.43
CA PHE A 244 -12.69 7.38 -0.25
C PHE A 244 -13.48 6.99 1.01
N SER A 245 -14.64 7.61 1.22
CA SER A 245 -15.48 7.32 2.38
C SER A 245 -15.94 5.87 2.42
N VAL A 246 -16.28 5.30 1.25
CA VAL A 246 -16.64 3.87 1.14
C VAL A 246 -15.45 2.96 1.46
N GLY A 247 -14.27 3.23 0.89
CA GLY A 247 -13.06 2.45 1.16
C GLY A 247 -12.65 2.50 2.63
N PHE A 248 -12.65 3.70 3.21
CA PHE A 248 -12.37 3.91 4.64
C PHE A 248 -13.34 3.12 5.53
N THR A 249 -14.64 3.23 5.25
CA THR A 249 -15.66 2.53 6.04
C THR A 249 -15.55 1.01 5.89
N LEU A 250 -15.29 0.51 4.68
CA LEU A 250 -15.09 -0.92 4.45
C LEU A 250 -13.92 -1.46 5.27
N MET A 251 -12.77 -0.79 5.22
CA MET A 251 -11.58 -1.24 5.95
C MET A 251 -11.79 -1.17 7.47
N MET A 252 -12.41 -0.09 7.97
CA MET A 252 -12.78 0.03 9.38
C MET A 252 -13.68 -1.14 9.83
N ILE A 253 -14.66 -1.53 8.99
CA ILE A 253 -15.54 -2.68 9.28
C ILE A 253 -14.73 -3.98 9.30
N LEU A 254 -13.86 -4.19 8.33
CA LEU A 254 -13.03 -5.41 8.26
C LEU A 254 -12.14 -5.53 9.50
N ASP A 255 -11.50 -4.45 9.90
CA ASP A 255 -10.59 -4.43 11.03
C ASP A 255 -11.33 -4.72 12.35
N VAL A 256 -12.46 -4.04 12.59
CA VAL A 256 -13.25 -4.23 13.83
C VAL A 256 -13.99 -5.57 13.85
N ALA A 257 -14.42 -6.09 12.69
CA ALA A 257 -15.19 -7.34 12.64
C ALA A 257 -14.32 -8.61 12.67
N LEU A 258 -13.08 -8.53 12.22
CA LEU A 258 -12.14 -9.66 12.15
C LEU A 258 -11.02 -9.55 13.21
N GLY A 259 -10.63 -8.33 13.60
CA GLY A 259 -9.61 -8.04 14.61
C GLY A 259 -10.11 -8.25 16.02
#